data_cab316cc1637bb89dcb7e687c43f96a4
#
_entry.id   cab316cc1637bb89dcb7e687c43f96a4
#
_cell.length_a   1.000
_cell.length_b   1.000
_cell.length_c   1.000
_cell.angle_alpha   90.00
_cell.angle_beta   90.00
_cell.angle_gamma   90.00
#
_symmetry.space_group_name_H-M   'P 1'
#
loop_
_entity.id
_entity.type
_entity.pdbx_description
1 polymer ?
#
loop_
_entity_poly.entity_id
_entity_poly.type
_entity_poly.pdbx_seq_one_letter_code
_entity_poly.pdbx_strand_id
1 'polypeptide(L)'
;MREGFLTDSDMGEVSLEIYRHYENIKKSKSRIIHLGLDLSGGMSVTISLDYSSVEKKLGRSLTFAEKEDAIYRIMQILKDRVDRFGLTEPKIAREAGGNKIFLDIPGEKDESRVSTLLSGKGNLTFYVVDDELTSLLHKKILEAGSLFSISEIQKNMNLSDSKQIFPWYVKDSYGVDDESSVRYYVVDASPENSFDGAHIKDAGVSNDPRTGRDIVAFNLDVDGSEKFFKFTQKNVGKSLAVVMEGKIKSVAGIGYAITGGNVSIQGDSFDKKEALDLALVFKTAAFPVDIKIDDLRIIGPTLGAKTVDLGIKASALALCLVFLLCVFIMV
;
A
#
# COMPACT_ATOMS: atom_id res chain seq x y z
N MET A 1 -20.66 9.87 46.05
CA MET A 1 -20.16 9.15 44.88
C MET A 1 -18.71 9.58 44.69
N ARG A 2 -17.72 8.70 44.94
CA ARG A 2 -16.31 8.99 44.68
C ARG A 2 -16.03 8.60 43.25
N GLU A 3 -15.79 9.59 42.38
CA GLU A 3 -15.20 9.37 41.08
C GLU A 3 -13.76 8.93 41.30
N GLY A 4 -13.48 7.63 41.02
CA GLY A 4 -12.14 7.10 41.08
C GLY A 4 -11.38 7.58 39.84
N PHE A 5 -10.50 8.54 40.00
CA PHE A 5 -9.49 8.85 39.01
C PHE A 5 -8.51 7.66 38.90
N LEU A 6 -8.37 7.11 37.70
CA LEU A 6 -7.36 6.09 37.39
C LEU A 6 -5.97 6.70 37.65
N THR A 7 -5.13 5.99 38.36
CA THR A 7 -3.75 6.41 38.63
C THR A 7 -2.86 6.04 37.44
N ASP A 8 -1.68 6.66 37.33
CA ASP A 8 -0.71 6.34 36.27
C ASP A 8 -0.31 4.87 36.23
N SER A 9 -0.36 4.17 37.38
CA SER A 9 -0.13 2.72 37.47
C SER A 9 -1.29 1.92 36.85
N ASP A 10 -2.54 2.36 37.06
CA ASP A 10 -3.73 1.71 36.50
C ASP A 10 -3.78 1.88 34.96
N MET A 11 -3.32 3.03 34.45
CA MET A 11 -3.16 3.29 33.03
C MET A 11 -2.12 2.35 32.40
N GLY A 12 -1.05 2.04 33.10
CA GLY A 12 -0.02 1.09 32.64
C GLY A 12 -0.53 -0.34 32.57
N GLU A 13 -1.33 -0.78 33.56
CA GLU A 13 -1.95 -2.12 33.57
C GLU A 13 -3.01 -2.28 32.46
N VAL A 14 -3.87 -1.29 32.30
CA VAL A 14 -4.89 -1.29 31.22
C VAL A 14 -4.22 -1.32 29.83
N SER A 15 -3.12 -0.57 29.64
CA SER A 15 -2.36 -0.59 28.40
C SER A 15 -1.73 -1.97 28.12
N LEU A 16 -1.18 -2.63 29.14
CA LEU A 16 -0.64 -3.98 29.05
C LEU A 16 -1.72 -5.05 28.77
N GLU A 17 -2.91 -4.88 29.32
CA GLU A 17 -4.03 -5.80 29.10
C GLU A 17 -4.57 -5.67 27.68
N ILE A 18 -4.71 -4.44 27.17
CA ILE A 18 -5.07 -4.16 25.78
C ILE A 18 -4.01 -4.74 24.82
N TYR A 19 -2.72 -4.58 25.13
CA TYR A 19 -1.63 -5.17 24.33
C TYR A 19 -1.69 -6.70 24.31
N ARG A 20 -1.91 -7.36 25.46
CA ARG A 20 -2.09 -8.81 25.52
C ARG A 20 -3.31 -9.29 24.72
N HIS A 21 -4.42 -8.55 24.78
CA HIS A 21 -5.61 -8.85 23.99
C HIS A 21 -5.34 -8.69 22.48
N TYR A 22 -4.65 -7.63 22.09
CA TYR A 22 -4.22 -7.41 20.70
C TYR A 22 -3.31 -8.53 20.17
N GLU A 23 -2.30 -8.92 20.94
CA GLU A 23 -1.41 -10.04 20.59
C GLU A 23 -2.16 -11.38 20.51
N ASN A 24 -3.12 -11.61 21.40
CA ASN A 24 -3.96 -12.80 21.36
C ASN A 24 -4.89 -12.81 20.14
N ILE A 25 -5.46 -11.65 19.77
CA ILE A 25 -6.26 -11.49 18.55
C ILE A 25 -5.38 -11.71 17.30
N LYS A 26 -4.17 -11.17 17.28
CA LYS A 26 -3.21 -11.37 16.19
C LYS A 26 -2.79 -12.83 16.05
N LYS A 27 -2.49 -13.52 17.16
CA LYS A 27 -2.21 -14.97 17.18
C LYS A 27 -3.42 -15.80 16.78
N SER A 28 -4.63 -15.40 17.17
CA SER A 28 -5.87 -16.09 16.79
C SER A 28 -6.16 -15.89 15.29
N LYS A 29 -5.92 -14.70 14.73
CA LYS A 29 -6.02 -14.45 13.29
C LYS A 29 -5.06 -15.34 12.48
N SER A 30 -3.83 -15.56 12.95
CA SER A 30 -2.86 -16.42 12.25
C SER A 30 -3.22 -17.92 12.30
N ARG A 31 -4.18 -18.33 13.13
CA ARG A 31 -4.68 -19.71 13.24
C ARG A 31 -6.04 -19.93 12.56
N ILE A 32 -6.63 -18.88 11.98
CA ILE A 32 -7.88 -19.02 11.23
C ILE A 32 -7.59 -19.74 9.93
N ILE A 33 -8.25 -20.86 9.70
CA ILE A 33 -8.24 -21.54 8.41
C ILE A 33 -8.86 -20.57 7.39
N HIS A 34 -8.07 -20.10 6.45
CA HIS A 34 -8.56 -19.22 5.39
C HIS A 34 -9.39 -20.06 4.43
N LEU A 35 -10.67 -19.78 4.41
CA LEU A 35 -11.63 -20.45 3.54
C LEU A 35 -11.52 -19.84 2.13
N GLY A 36 -11.36 -20.68 1.12
CA GLY A 36 -11.35 -20.23 -0.27
C GLY A 36 -12.68 -19.60 -0.70
N LEU A 37 -12.72 -19.04 -1.92
CA LEU A 37 -13.89 -18.41 -2.52
C LEU A 37 -15.17 -19.28 -2.42
N ASP A 38 -15.05 -20.59 -2.55
CA ASP A 38 -16.17 -21.52 -2.51
C ASP A 38 -16.89 -21.55 -1.16
N LEU A 39 -16.18 -21.29 -0.07
CA LEU A 39 -16.70 -21.38 1.30
C LEU A 39 -17.01 -20.00 1.90
N SER A 40 -16.15 -19.01 1.66
CA SER A 40 -16.33 -17.65 2.20
C SER A 40 -17.04 -16.71 1.23
N GLY A 41 -17.11 -17.06 -0.05
CA GLY A 41 -17.38 -16.10 -1.12
C GLY A 41 -16.22 -15.11 -1.24
N GLY A 42 -16.39 -14.07 -2.01
CA GLY A 42 -15.37 -13.07 -2.23
C GLY A 42 -15.50 -12.39 -3.57
N MET A 43 -14.39 -11.96 -4.13
CA MET A 43 -14.35 -11.25 -5.38
C MET A 43 -13.40 -11.94 -6.37
N SER A 44 -13.83 -12.08 -7.63
CA SER A 44 -12.97 -12.53 -8.73
C SER A 44 -12.80 -11.41 -9.73
N VAL A 45 -11.57 -11.13 -10.08
CA VAL A 45 -11.19 -10.05 -10.99
C VAL A 45 -10.40 -10.60 -12.16
N THR A 46 -10.79 -10.18 -13.37
CA THR A 46 -10.05 -10.45 -14.60
C THR A 46 -9.34 -9.19 -15.04
N ILE A 47 -8.03 -9.25 -15.16
CA ILE A 47 -7.16 -8.14 -15.53
C ILE A 47 -6.52 -8.47 -16.87
N SER A 48 -6.63 -7.58 -17.85
CA SER A 48 -5.89 -7.66 -19.11
C SER A 48 -4.70 -6.71 -19.11
N LEU A 49 -3.66 -7.09 -19.81
CA LEU A 49 -2.43 -6.33 -19.97
C LEU A 49 -2.44 -5.62 -21.32
N ASP A 50 -2.22 -4.30 -21.29
CA ASP A 50 -2.11 -3.49 -22.50
C ASP A 50 -0.65 -3.12 -22.73
N TYR A 51 -0.04 -3.74 -23.73
CA TYR A 51 1.35 -3.53 -24.12
C TYR A 51 1.55 -2.32 -25.04
N SER A 52 0.46 -1.72 -25.56
CA SER A 52 0.51 -0.71 -26.62
C SER A 52 1.29 0.55 -26.22
N SER A 53 1.22 0.98 -24.96
CA SER A 53 1.97 2.13 -24.45
C SER A 53 3.48 1.89 -24.45
N VAL A 54 3.90 0.69 -24.05
CA VAL A 54 5.32 0.29 -24.01
C VAL A 54 5.86 0.04 -25.41
N GLU A 55 5.09 -0.63 -26.27
CA GLU A 55 5.47 -0.88 -27.67
C GLU A 55 5.64 0.43 -28.47
N LYS A 56 4.77 1.43 -28.21
CA LYS A 56 4.93 2.79 -28.79
C LYS A 56 6.22 3.47 -28.33
N LYS A 57 6.56 3.37 -27.03
CA LYS A 57 7.80 3.95 -26.49
C LYS A 57 9.05 3.28 -27.05
N LEU A 58 9.02 1.97 -27.26
CA LEU A 58 10.13 1.19 -27.81
C LEU A 58 10.24 1.25 -29.34
N GLY A 59 9.19 1.69 -30.04
CA GLY A 59 9.12 1.67 -31.50
C GLY A 59 9.08 0.27 -32.11
N ARG A 60 8.82 -0.77 -31.32
CA ARG A 60 8.71 -2.17 -31.73
C ARG A 60 7.76 -2.95 -30.86
N SER A 61 7.26 -4.06 -31.35
CA SER A 61 6.51 -5.01 -30.53
C SER A 61 7.41 -5.72 -29.52
N LEU A 62 6.84 -6.02 -28.34
CA LEU A 62 7.50 -6.80 -27.31
C LEU A 62 7.67 -8.25 -27.74
N THR A 63 8.83 -8.83 -27.47
CA THR A 63 9.08 -10.25 -27.66
C THR A 63 8.27 -11.09 -26.67
N PHE A 64 8.11 -12.38 -26.95
CA PHE A 64 7.42 -13.30 -26.04
C PHE A 64 8.06 -13.31 -24.65
N ALA A 65 9.39 -13.34 -24.56
CA ALA A 65 10.11 -13.34 -23.29
C ALA A 65 9.87 -12.04 -22.48
N GLU A 66 9.84 -10.89 -23.14
CA GLU A 66 9.54 -9.60 -22.50
C GLU A 66 8.09 -9.54 -21.96
N LYS A 67 7.15 -10.11 -22.72
CA LYS A 67 5.74 -10.22 -22.27
C LYS A 67 5.61 -11.15 -21.06
N GLU A 68 6.28 -12.28 -21.07
CA GLU A 68 6.30 -13.23 -19.94
C GLU A 68 6.90 -12.59 -18.67
N ASP A 69 8.02 -11.86 -18.80
CA ASP A 69 8.64 -11.14 -17.69
C ASP A 69 7.71 -10.04 -17.14
N ALA A 70 7.04 -9.31 -18.01
CA ALA A 70 6.06 -8.30 -17.60
C ALA A 70 4.88 -8.92 -16.83
N ILE A 71 4.31 -10.02 -17.32
CA ILE A 71 3.24 -10.75 -16.63
C ILE A 71 3.70 -11.19 -15.24
N TYR A 72 4.88 -11.80 -15.15
CA TYR A 72 5.41 -12.28 -13.87
C TYR A 72 5.58 -11.14 -12.86
N ARG A 73 6.16 -10.01 -13.29
CA ARG A 73 6.32 -8.83 -12.43
C ARG A 73 4.98 -8.27 -11.96
N ILE A 74 3.99 -8.19 -12.85
CA ILE A 74 2.65 -7.71 -12.50
C ILE A 74 1.99 -8.64 -11.49
N MET A 75 2.10 -9.95 -11.65
CA MET A 75 1.58 -10.91 -10.67
C MET A 75 2.21 -10.72 -9.28
N GLN A 76 3.52 -10.46 -9.22
CA GLN A 76 4.20 -10.17 -7.95
C GLN A 76 3.70 -8.86 -7.33
N ILE A 77 3.58 -7.78 -8.13
CA ILE A 77 3.07 -6.49 -7.66
C ILE A 77 1.63 -6.63 -7.15
N LEU A 78 0.76 -7.35 -7.86
CA LEU A 78 -0.62 -7.59 -7.45
C LEU A 78 -0.68 -8.37 -6.13
N LYS A 79 0.15 -9.41 -6.00
CA LYS A 79 0.26 -10.18 -4.76
C LYS A 79 0.69 -9.29 -3.60
N ASP A 80 1.77 -8.54 -3.76
CA ASP A 80 2.29 -7.66 -2.72
C ASP A 80 1.27 -6.57 -2.32
N ARG A 81 0.48 -6.07 -3.28
CA ARG A 81 -0.60 -5.10 -3.01
C ARG A 81 -1.72 -5.72 -2.20
N VAL A 82 -2.22 -6.89 -2.61
CA VAL A 82 -3.32 -7.58 -1.91
C VAL A 82 -2.91 -7.97 -0.49
N ASP A 83 -1.70 -8.49 -0.31
CA ASP A 83 -1.16 -8.87 1.00
C ASP A 83 -1.07 -7.67 1.96
N ARG A 84 -0.69 -6.49 1.45
CA ARG A 84 -0.61 -5.24 2.26
C ARG A 84 -1.97 -4.70 2.68
N PHE A 85 -2.98 -4.87 1.83
CA PHE A 85 -4.35 -4.47 2.19
C PHE A 85 -4.98 -5.38 3.24
N GLY A 86 -4.21 -6.38 3.74
CA GLY A 86 -4.67 -7.32 4.75
C GLY A 86 -5.72 -8.28 4.21
N LEU A 87 -5.81 -8.41 2.90
CA LEU A 87 -6.68 -9.36 2.24
C LEU A 87 -5.97 -10.72 2.24
N THR A 88 -6.63 -11.73 2.80
CA THR A 88 -6.01 -13.02 3.07
C THR A 88 -5.92 -13.90 1.82
N GLU A 89 -4.72 -14.42 1.56
CA GLU A 89 -4.39 -15.48 0.58
C GLU A 89 -5.07 -15.34 -0.78
N PRO A 90 -4.73 -14.30 -1.58
CA PRO A 90 -5.26 -14.17 -2.91
C PRO A 90 -4.77 -15.32 -3.81
N LYS A 91 -5.65 -15.85 -4.63
CA LYS A 91 -5.27 -16.78 -5.67
C LYS A 91 -5.03 -16.00 -6.96
N ILE A 92 -3.80 -16.00 -7.44
CA ILE A 92 -3.42 -15.33 -8.67
C ILE A 92 -3.04 -16.37 -9.71
N ALA A 93 -3.70 -16.33 -10.85
CA ALA A 93 -3.45 -17.23 -11.96
C ALA A 93 -3.33 -16.43 -13.26
N ARG A 94 -2.58 -16.94 -14.23
CA ARG A 94 -2.47 -16.35 -15.56
C ARG A 94 -3.18 -17.21 -16.60
N GLU A 95 -3.62 -16.58 -17.66
CA GLU A 95 -4.06 -17.28 -18.86
C GLU A 95 -2.86 -17.89 -19.59
N ALA A 96 -2.94 -19.17 -19.93
CA ALA A 96 -1.85 -19.84 -20.64
C ALA A 96 -1.69 -19.25 -22.05
N GLY A 97 -0.53 -18.62 -22.34
CA GLY A 97 -0.25 -17.99 -23.63
C GLY A 97 -1.05 -16.72 -23.94
N GLY A 98 -1.87 -16.26 -23.00
CA GLY A 98 -2.69 -15.05 -23.15
C GLY A 98 -2.08 -13.85 -22.38
N ASN A 99 -2.83 -12.75 -22.39
CA ASN A 99 -2.45 -11.50 -21.72
C ASN A 99 -3.33 -11.21 -20.49
N LYS A 100 -4.02 -12.21 -19.94
CA LYS A 100 -4.92 -12.03 -18.80
C LYS A 100 -4.39 -12.64 -17.53
N ILE A 101 -4.69 -11.95 -16.42
CA ILE A 101 -4.44 -12.40 -15.05
C ILE A 101 -5.81 -12.52 -14.35
N PHE A 102 -6.01 -13.63 -13.67
CA PHE A 102 -7.17 -13.88 -12.83
C PHE A 102 -6.74 -13.73 -11.37
N LEU A 103 -7.48 -12.92 -10.64
CA LEU A 103 -7.23 -12.63 -9.22
C LEU A 103 -8.48 -12.92 -8.42
N ASP A 104 -8.39 -13.90 -7.53
CA ASP A 104 -9.46 -14.25 -6.61
C ASP A 104 -9.12 -13.77 -5.21
N ILE A 105 -10.00 -13.00 -4.59
CA ILE A 105 -9.83 -12.40 -3.27
C ILE A 105 -10.93 -12.92 -2.35
N PRO A 106 -10.65 -13.94 -1.51
CA PRO A 106 -11.64 -14.50 -0.61
C PRO A 106 -12.06 -13.48 0.47
N GLY A 107 -13.35 -13.49 0.82
CA GLY A 107 -13.91 -12.69 1.91
C GLY A 107 -14.14 -11.20 1.59
N GLU A 108 -13.61 -10.67 0.50
CA GLU A 108 -13.80 -9.27 0.12
C GLU A 108 -15.06 -9.10 -0.74
N LYS A 109 -15.80 -8.00 -0.49
CA LYS A 109 -17.06 -7.68 -1.18
C LYS A 109 -17.14 -6.22 -1.62
N ASP A 110 -16.18 -5.40 -1.22
CA ASP A 110 -16.14 -3.97 -1.57
C ASP A 110 -15.44 -3.76 -2.92
N GLU A 111 -16.25 -3.59 -3.96
CA GLU A 111 -15.78 -3.34 -5.34
C GLU A 111 -14.93 -2.08 -5.43
N SER A 112 -15.31 -1.01 -4.74
CA SER A 112 -14.59 0.27 -4.78
C SER A 112 -13.19 0.12 -4.19
N ARG A 113 -13.09 -0.61 -3.09
CA ARG A 113 -11.82 -0.90 -2.43
C ARG A 113 -10.90 -1.73 -3.30
N VAL A 114 -11.41 -2.81 -3.91
CA VAL A 114 -10.63 -3.67 -4.81
C VAL A 114 -10.27 -2.94 -6.09
N SER A 115 -11.21 -2.18 -6.69
CA SER A 115 -10.93 -1.37 -7.87
C SER A 115 -9.82 -0.35 -7.60
N THR A 116 -9.85 0.36 -6.48
CA THR A 116 -8.81 1.30 -6.07
C THR A 116 -7.46 0.61 -5.87
N LEU A 117 -7.46 -0.58 -5.26
CA LEU A 117 -6.27 -1.39 -5.05
C LEU A 117 -5.62 -1.84 -6.37
N LEU A 118 -6.45 -2.25 -7.34
CA LEU A 118 -5.98 -2.81 -8.59
C LEU A 118 -5.74 -1.76 -9.66
N SER A 119 -6.65 -0.80 -9.84
CA SER A 119 -6.51 0.29 -10.82
C SER A 119 -5.56 1.38 -10.34
N GLY A 120 -5.24 1.38 -9.07
CA GLY A 120 -4.15 2.20 -8.57
C GLY A 120 -2.90 1.83 -9.36
N LYS A 121 -2.68 2.52 -10.50
CA LYS A 121 -1.32 2.93 -10.84
C LYS A 121 -0.89 3.48 -9.50
N GLY A 122 -0.02 2.79 -8.76
CA GLY A 122 0.54 3.39 -7.57
C GLY A 122 1.07 4.73 -8.03
N ASN A 123 0.24 5.77 -8.01
CA ASN A 123 0.59 7.08 -8.50
C ASN A 123 1.61 7.63 -7.51
N LEU A 124 2.78 7.01 -7.57
CA LEU A 124 3.94 7.54 -6.91
C LEU A 124 4.32 8.78 -7.70
N THR A 125 4.16 9.90 -7.07
CA THR A 125 4.55 11.18 -7.64
C THR A 125 5.43 11.92 -6.66
N PHE A 126 6.48 12.47 -7.17
CA PHE A 126 7.36 13.35 -6.43
C PHE A 126 6.92 14.78 -6.69
N TYR A 127 6.68 15.53 -5.64
CA TYR A 127 6.30 16.94 -5.70
C TYR A 127 7.28 17.81 -4.91
N VAL A 128 7.48 19.01 -5.40
CA VAL A 128 8.22 20.01 -4.62
C VAL A 128 7.32 20.54 -3.52
N VAL A 129 7.80 20.54 -2.29
CA VAL A 129 7.08 21.16 -1.15
C VAL A 129 7.18 22.68 -1.24
N ASP A 130 6.09 23.34 -0.97
CA ASP A 130 6.04 24.78 -0.76
C ASP A 130 6.18 25.04 0.75
N ASP A 131 7.41 25.29 1.18
CA ASP A 131 7.72 25.45 2.61
C ASP A 131 7.06 26.68 3.24
N GLU A 132 6.87 27.77 2.46
CA GLU A 132 6.20 28.97 2.94
C GLU A 132 4.71 28.72 3.18
N LEU A 133 4.03 28.15 2.18
CA LEU A 133 2.61 27.82 2.32
C LEU A 133 2.38 26.70 3.34
N THR A 134 3.30 25.75 3.47
CA THR A 134 3.24 24.71 4.49
C THR A 134 3.34 25.31 5.90
N SER A 135 4.26 26.26 6.11
CA SER A 135 4.41 26.95 7.38
C SER A 135 3.16 27.78 7.74
N LEU A 136 2.58 28.45 6.73
CA LEU A 136 1.31 29.19 6.88
C LEU A 136 0.15 28.25 7.22
N LEU A 137 0.08 27.09 6.56
CA LEU A 137 -0.92 26.07 6.82
C LEU A 137 -0.82 25.56 8.27
N HIS A 138 0.37 25.23 8.74
CA HIS A 138 0.57 24.78 10.12
C HIS A 138 0.16 25.84 11.13
N LYS A 139 0.46 27.11 10.87
CA LYS A 139 0.03 28.22 11.74
C LYS A 139 -1.50 28.31 11.81
N LYS A 140 -2.19 28.21 10.67
CA LYS A 140 -3.67 28.22 10.61
C LYS A 140 -4.29 27.02 11.31
N ILE A 141 -3.70 25.85 11.21
CA ILE A 141 -4.14 24.64 11.94
C ILE A 141 -4.04 24.86 13.44
N LEU A 142 -2.92 25.42 13.92
CA LEU A 142 -2.72 25.74 15.35
C LEU A 142 -3.74 26.79 15.84
N GLU A 143 -4.04 27.80 15.05
CA GLU A 143 -5.03 28.84 15.37
C GLU A 143 -6.46 28.29 15.42
N ALA A 144 -6.79 27.31 14.56
CA ALA A 144 -8.12 26.71 14.50
C ALA A 144 -8.40 25.67 15.61
N GLY A 145 -7.36 25.17 16.28
CA GLY A 145 -7.47 24.20 17.39
C GLY A 145 -7.89 22.80 16.94
N SER A 146 -8.44 22.01 17.86
CA SER A 146 -8.74 20.58 17.64
C SER A 146 -9.95 20.28 16.74
N LEU A 147 -10.73 21.26 16.37
CA LEU A 147 -11.94 21.12 15.53
C LEU A 147 -11.76 21.65 14.10
N PHE A 148 -10.53 21.69 13.59
CA PHE A 148 -10.29 22.22 12.25
C PHE A 148 -10.76 21.27 11.15
N SER A 149 -11.25 21.84 10.04
CA SER A 149 -11.49 21.14 8.79
C SER A 149 -10.45 21.56 7.76
N ILE A 150 -9.68 20.61 7.24
CA ILE A 150 -8.63 20.91 6.24
C ILE A 150 -9.24 21.54 4.98
N SER A 151 -10.46 21.15 4.60
CA SER A 151 -11.17 21.72 3.44
C SER A 151 -11.57 23.18 3.64
N GLU A 152 -11.88 23.60 4.86
CA GLU A 152 -12.17 25.00 5.19
C GLU A 152 -10.89 25.85 5.19
N ILE A 153 -9.81 25.32 5.78
CA ILE A 153 -8.51 26.00 5.76
C ILE A 153 -8.01 26.15 4.32
N GLN A 154 -8.14 25.11 3.49
CA GLN A 154 -7.77 25.16 2.08
C GLN A 154 -8.51 26.26 1.31
N LYS A 155 -9.84 26.38 1.49
CA LYS A 155 -10.63 27.46 0.90
C LYS A 155 -10.17 28.85 1.35
N ASN A 156 -9.85 29.00 2.64
CA ASN A 156 -9.42 30.27 3.22
C ASN A 156 -7.98 30.66 2.84
N MET A 157 -7.18 29.72 2.34
CA MET A 157 -5.83 30.00 1.88
C MET A 157 -5.76 30.49 0.43
N ASN A 158 -6.86 30.42 -0.32
CA ASN A 158 -6.91 30.81 -1.74
C ASN A 158 -5.75 30.21 -2.55
N LEU A 159 -5.51 28.89 -2.36
CA LEU A 159 -4.43 28.20 -3.07
C LEU A 159 -4.69 28.21 -4.57
N SER A 160 -3.63 28.40 -5.36
CA SER A 160 -3.72 28.25 -6.83
C SER A 160 -4.05 26.78 -7.19
N ASP A 161 -4.62 26.56 -8.37
CA ASP A 161 -5.00 25.23 -8.86
C ASP A 161 -3.83 24.24 -8.91
N SER A 162 -2.59 24.74 -8.99
CA SER A 162 -1.38 23.92 -8.96
C SER A 162 -0.93 23.50 -7.56
N LYS A 163 -1.53 24.05 -6.50
CA LYS A 163 -1.15 23.74 -5.12
C LYS A 163 -2.11 22.71 -4.51
N GLN A 164 -1.57 21.64 -3.95
CA GLN A 164 -2.33 20.58 -3.30
C GLN A 164 -1.84 20.36 -1.88
N ILE A 165 -2.75 19.94 -1.00
CA ILE A 165 -2.43 19.61 0.38
C ILE A 165 -2.50 18.09 0.54
N PHE A 166 -1.43 17.49 1.06
CA PHE A 166 -1.39 16.06 1.36
C PHE A 166 -1.10 15.82 2.84
N PRO A 167 -1.75 14.80 3.45
CA PRO A 167 -1.45 14.37 4.80
C PRO A 167 -0.18 13.51 4.83
N TRP A 168 0.60 13.68 5.87
CA TRP A 168 1.66 12.78 6.29
C TRP A 168 1.33 12.23 7.66
N TYR A 169 1.01 10.95 7.72
CA TYR A 169 0.72 10.25 8.95
C TYR A 169 2.04 9.84 9.62
N VAL A 170 2.25 10.30 10.85
CA VAL A 170 3.34 9.81 11.67
C VAL A 170 2.95 8.42 12.16
N LYS A 171 3.85 7.45 12.00
CA LYS A 171 3.60 6.09 12.50
C LYS A 171 3.79 6.05 14.01
N ASP A 172 2.91 5.34 14.70
CA ASP A 172 3.07 5.04 16.11
C ASP A 172 4.21 4.03 16.34
N SER A 173 4.49 3.70 17.60
CA SER A 173 5.52 2.72 17.98
C SER A 173 5.28 1.31 17.42
N TYR A 174 4.10 1.03 16.89
CA TYR A 174 3.71 -0.24 16.26
C TYR A 174 3.76 -0.19 14.73
N GLY A 175 4.07 0.98 14.15
CA GLY A 175 4.15 1.20 12.70
C GLY A 175 2.78 1.39 12.02
N VAL A 176 1.74 1.71 12.80
CA VAL A 176 0.40 2.05 12.29
C VAL A 176 0.31 3.57 12.12
N ASP A 177 -0.38 4.01 11.06
CA ASP A 177 -0.64 5.43 10.82
C ASP A 177 -1.43 6.02 12.01
N ASP A 178 -0.83 6.95 12.76
CA ASP A 178 -1.48 7.62 13.88
C ASP A 178 -2.32 8.79 13.35
N GLU A 179 -3.64 8.62 13.38
CA GLU A 179 -4.59 9.66 12.95
C GLU A 179 -4.56 10.91 13.86
N SER A 180 -4.01 10.81 15.06
CA SER A 180 -3.89 11.95 15.99
C SER A 180 -2.65 12.81 15.69
N SER A 181 -1.67 12.26 14.98
CA SER A 181 -0.38 12.89 14.66
C SER A 181 -0.19 13.15 13.17
N VAL A 182 -1.23 13.69 12.52
CA VAL A 182 -1.18 14.00 11.08
C VAL A 182 -0.53 15.36 10.85
N ARG A 183 0.49 15.38 9.99
CA ARG A 183 1.07 16.62 9.47
C ARG A 183 0.57 16.85 8.05
N TYR A 184 0.38 18.09 7.67
CA TYR A 184 -0.07 18.43 6.33
C TYR A 184 0.99 19.27 5.62
N TYR A 185 1.22 18.97 4.35
CA TYR A 185 2.17 19.71 3.52
C TYR A 185 1.48 20.25 2.29
N VAL A 186 1.83 21.47 1.90
CA VAL A 186 1.43 22.06 0.64
C VAL A 186 2.50 21.72 -0.39
N VAL A 187 2.09 21.13 -1.50
CA VAL A 187 3.01 20.78 -2.59
C VAL A 187 2.63 21.53 -3.87
N ASP A 188 3.59 21.72 -4.74
CA ASP A 188 3.40 22.25 -6.08
C ASP A 188 3.19 21.10 -7.07
N ALA A 189 1.94 20.91 -7.50
CA ALA A 189 1.55 19.87 -8.45
C ALA A 189 1.64 20.33 -9.92
N SER A 190 2.29 21.47 -10.19
CA SER A 190 2.56 21.87 -11.57
C SER A 190 3.45 20.85 -12.29
N PRO A 191 3.31 20.66 -13.61
CA PRO A 191 4.13 19.68 -14.37
C PRO A 191 5.64 19.89 -14.23
N GLU A 192 6.06 21.10 -13.96
CA GLU A 192 7.48 21.45 -13.79
C GLU A 192 8.04 21.09 -12.42
N ASN A 193 7.19 21.00 -11.41
CA ASN A 193 7.51 20.71 -10.01
C ASN A 193 6.97 19.35 -9.55
N SER A 194 6.64 18.49 -10.52
CA SER A 194 6.24 17.10 -10.29
C SER A 194 7.06 16.14 -11.13
N PHE A 195 7.29 14.93 -10.61
CA PHE A 195 7.95 13.86 -11.31
C PHE A 195 7.20 12.54 -11.09
N ASP A 196 6.92 11.82 -12.17
CA ASP A 196 6.17 10.57 -12.15
C ASP A 196 7.08 9.39 -11.78
N GLY A 197 6.72 8.63 -10.74
CA GLY A 197 7.40 7.41 -10.32
C GLY A 197 7.33 6.25 -11.31
N ALA A 198 6.55 6.35 -12.38
CA ALA A 198 6.52 5.36 -13.46
C ALA A 198 7.89 5.14 -14.15
N HIS A 199 8.82 6.07 -13.99
CA HIS A 199 10.19 5.97 -14.48
C HIS A 199 11.13 5.16 -13.58
N ILE A 200 10.66 4.66 -12.42
CA ILE A 200 11.46 3.83 -11.51
C ILE A 200 11.52 2.41 -12.07
N LYS A 201 12.73 1.89 -12.29
CA LYS A 201 12.97 0.52 -12.74
C LYS A 201 13.06 -0.47 -11.59
N ASP A 202 13.79 -0.10 -10.57
CA ASP A 202 14.05 -0.95 -9.41
C ASP A 202 14.33 -0.07 -8.18
N ALA A 203 14.03 -0.60 -7.00
CA ALA A 203 14.26 0.06 -5.73
C ALA A 203 14.62 -0.95 -4.65
N GLY A 204 15.42 -0.51 -3.69
CA GLY A 204 15.85 -1.34 -2.57
C GLY A 204 16.41 -0.51 -1.42
N VAL A 205 16.62 -1.17 -0.30
CA VAL A 205 17.33 -0.59 0.84
C VAL A 205 18.83 -0.80 0.66
N SER A 206 19.59 0.24 0.91
CA SER A 206 21.06 0.22 0.95
C SER A 206 21.54 0.96 2.18
N ASN A 207 22.83 0.87 2.48
CA ASN A 207 23.44 1.64 3.56
C ASN A 207 24.30 2.76 2.98
N ASP A 208 24.18 3.95 3.53
CA ASP A 208 25.08 5.05 3.19
C ASP A 208 26.49 4.74 3.72
N PRO A 209 27.50 4.62 2.83
CA PRO A 209 28.87 4.28 3.25
C PRO A 209 29.49 5.29 4.21
N ARG A 210 28.99 6.54 4.24
CA ARG A 210 29.54 7.62 5.08
C ARG A 210 28.92 7.64 6.47
N THR A 211 27.62 7.38 6.57
CA THR A 211 26.86 7.51 7.82
C THR A 211 26.46 6.19 8.43
N GLY A 212 26.53 5.07 7.67
CA GLY A 212 26.06 3.75 8.07
C GLY A 212 24.54 3.65 8.21
N ARG A 213 23.80 4.70 7.85
CA ARG A 213 22.32 4.74 7.95
C ARG A 213 21.67 4.03 6.77
N ASP A 214 20.50 3.47 7.03
CA ASP A 214 19.66 2.91 5.98
C ASP A 214 19.14 4.02 5.06
N ILE A 215 19.28 3.79 3.76
CA ILE A 215 18.79 4.67 2.68
C ILE A 215 17.94 3.87 1.74
N VAL A 216 16.98 4.51 1.10
CA VAL A 216 16.25 3.93 0.00
C VAL A 216 16.88 4.36 -1.30
N ALA A 217 17.42 3.40 -2.03
CA ALA A 217 18.01 3.64 -3.35
C ALA A 217 17.07 3.15 -4.44
N PHE A 218 16.96 3.90 -5.53
CA PHE A 218 16.21 3.47 -6.71
C PHE A 218 16.87 3.94 -7.99
N ASN A 219 16.61 3.20 -9.07
CA ASN A 219 17.16 3.45 -10.39
C ASN A 219 16.06 3.88 -11.34
N LEU A 220 16.32 4.91 -12.12
CA LEU A 220 15.43 5.41 -13.16
C LEU A 220 15.76 4.82 -14.53
N ASP A 221 14.78 4.82 -15.42
CA ASP A 221 15.05 4.59 -16.85
C ASP A 221 15.78 5.80 -17.48
N VAL A 222 16.18 5.69 -18.74
CA VAL A 222 16.97 6.72 -19.42
C VAL A 222 16.22 8.04 -19.51
N ASP A 223 14.94 8.00 -19.89
CA ASP A 223 14.08 9.17 -20.02
C ASP A 223 13.81 9.81 -18.64
N GLY A 224 13.51 8.97 -17.63
CA GLY A 224 13.35 9.41 -16.24
C GLY A 224 14.60 10.04 -15.67
N SER A 225 15.78 9.51 -15.98
CA SER A 225 17.06 10.07 -15.53
C SER A 225 17.27 11.50 -16.01
N GLU A 226 16.97 11.78 -17.27
CA GLU A 226 17.08 13.12 -17.83
C GLU A 226 16.05 14.09 -17.24
N LYS A 227 14.79 13.64 -17.13
CA LYS A 227 13.71 14.43 -16.52
C LYS A 227 13.99 14.73 -15.05
N PHE A 228 14.45 13.73 -14.30
CA PHE A 228 14.74 13.87 -12.88
C PHE A 228 15.94 14.78 -12.61
N PHE A 229 16.94 14.74 -13.49
CA PHE A 229 18.05 15.70 -13.43
C PHE A 229 17.55 17.14 -13.59
N LYS A 230 16.74 17.45 -14.62
CA LYS A 230 16.16 18.78 -14.84
C LYS A 230 15.29 19.22 -13.66
N PHE A 231 14.47 18.29 -13.15
CA PHE A 231 13.60 18.51 -12.01
C PHE A 231 14.40 18.85 -10.74
N THR A 232 15.42 18.03 -10.40
CA THR A 232 16.24 18.26 -9.21
C THR A 232 17.13 19.48 -9.36
N GLN A 233 17.70 19.74 -10.55
CA GLN A 233 18.51 20.93 -10.82
C GLN A 233 17.75 22.23 -10.57
N LYS A 234 16.49 22.31 -11.01
CA LYS A 234 15.62 23.47 -10.79
C LYS A 234 15.25 23.69 -9.34
N ASN A 235 15.23 22.62 -8.55
CA ASN A 235 14.67 22.62 -7.20
C ASN A 235 15.70 22.32 -6.09
N VAL A 236 17.00 22.52 -6.36
CA VAL A 236 18.04 22.39 -5.33
C VAL A 236 17.75 23.29 -4.14
N GLY A 237 17.91 22.77 -2.94
CA GLY A 237 17.66 23.47 -1.67
C GLY A 237 16.21 23.45 -1.20
N LYS A 238 15.28 22.88 -1.99
CA LYS A 238 13.87 22.69 -1.60
C LYS A 238 13.62 21.29 -1.05
N SER A 239 12.47 21.14 -0.41
CA SER A 239 11.98 19.85 0.07
C SER A 239 11.19 19.12 -1.03
N LEU A 240 11.38 17.80 -1.11
CA LEU A 240 10.72 16.88 -2.03
C LEU A 240 9.79 15.97 -1.24
N ALA A 241 8.50 15.99 -1.55
CA ALA A 241 7.52 15.07 -1.00
C ALA A 241 7.30 13.89 -1.95
N VAL A 242 7.38 12.69 -1.42
CA VAL A 242 7.00 11.44 -2.09
C VAL A 242 5.55 11.16 -1.75
N VAL A 243 4.66 11.29 -2.73
CA VAL A 243 3.22 11.10 -2.55
C VAL A 243 2.78 9.82 -3.25
N MET A 244 2.02 9.00 -2.55
CA MET A 244 1.39 7.80 -3.07
C MET A 244 -0.01 7.66 -2.46
N GLU A 245 -1.00 7.38 -3.31
CA GLU A 245 -2.40 7.20 -2.88
C GLU A 245 -2.95 8.38 -2.07
N GLY A 246 -2.56 9.60 -2.45
CA GLY A 246 -3.03 10.82 -1.78
C GLY A 246 -2.41 11.06 -0.38
N LYS A 247 -1.37 10.31 -0.01
CA LYS A 247 -0.66 10.44 1.26
C LYS A 247 0.83 10.64 1.03
N ILE A 248 1.46 11.46 1.83
CA ILE A 248 2.92 11.59 1.83
C ILE A 248 3.52 10.36 2.51
N LYS A 249 4.50 9.74 1.84
CA LYS A 249 5.26 8.60 2.38
C LYS A 249 6.61 9.02 2.94
N SER A 250 7.19 10.08 2.36
CA SER A 250 8.46 10.64 2.83
C SER A 250 8.61 12.09 2.36
N VAL A 251 9.36 12.88 3.11
CA VAL A 251 9.81 14.22 2.71
C VAL A 251 11.33 14.25 2.87
N ALA A 252 12.03 14.67 1.82
CA ALA A 252 13.50 14.73 1.80
C ALA A 252 13.99 16.02 1.14
N GLY A 253 15.13 16.54 1.57
CA GLY A 253 15.74 17.71 0.96
C GLY A 253 16.47 17.37 -0.36
N ILE A 254 16.34 18.23 -1.37
CA ILE A 254 17.13 18.15 -2.62
C ILE A 254 18.44 18.87 -2.40
N GLY A 255 19.50 18.13 -2.02
CA GLY A 255 20.81 18.71 -1.73
C GLY A 255 21.59 19.15 -2.97
N TYR A 256 21.40 18.45 -4.09
CA TYR A 256 22.10 18.71 -5.37
C TYR A 256 21.30 18.14 -6.56
N ALA A 257 21.66 18.57 -7.75
CA ALA A 257 21.09 18.00 -8.97
C ALA A 257 21.56 16.55 -9.16
N ILE A 258 20.62 15.62 -9.33
CA ILE A 258 20.92 14.18 -9.40
C ILE A 258 21.09 13.77 -10.85
N THR A 259 22.29 13.30 -11.19
CA THR A 259 22.65 12.80 -12.53
C THR A 259 22.72 11.28 -12.57
N GLY A 260 22.55 10.70 -13.76
CA GLY A 260 22.79 9.26 -13.99
C GLY A 260 21.68 8.33 -13.50
N GLY A 261 20.56 8.87 -12.98
CA GLY A 261 19.37 8.07 -12.65
C GLY A 261 19.47 7.18 -11.43
N ASN A 262 20.60 7.20 -10.71
CA ASN A 262 20.73 6.53 -9.41
C ASN A 262 20.36 7.52 -8.32
N VAL A 263 19.26 7.28 -7.65
CA VAL A 263 18.70 8.18 -6.63
C VAL A 263 18.73 7.49 -5.28
N SER A 264 19.14 8.23 -4.26
CA SER A 264 19.06 7.77 -2.87
C SER A 264 18.28 8.78 -2.04
N ILE A 265 17.34 8.29 -1.25
CA ILE A 265 16.58 9.08 -0.30
C ILE A 265 17.04 8.72 1.10
N GLN A 266 17.45 9.74 1.84
CA GLN A 266 17.74 9.65 3.26
C GLN A 266 16.61 10.34 4.03
N GLY A 267 16.06 9.69 5.04
CA GLY A 267 15.22 10.33 6.04
C GLY A 267 16.05 10.64 7.28
N ASP A 268 15.69 11.70 7.99
CA ASP A 268 16.42 12.09 9.22
C ASP A 268 16.36 11.00 10.31
N SER A 269 15.39 10.11 10.23
CA SER A 269 15.14 9.02 11.20
C SER A 269 14.66 7.73 10.56
N PHE A 270 15.09 7.41 9.33
CA PHE A 270 14.71 6.11 8.77
C PHE A 270 15.23 4.98 9.67
N ASP A 271 14.29 4.23 10.25
CA ASP A 271 14.61 2.91 10.72
C ASP A 271 14.60 1.92 9.54
N LYS A 272 15.19 0.75 9.75
CA LYS A 272 15.26 -0.29 8.72
C LYS A 272 13.89 -0.69 8.17
N LYS A 273 12.84 -0.65 9.00
CA LYS A 273 11.48 -1.00 8.63
C LYS A 273 10.87 0.06 7.71
N GLU A 274 11.02 1.34 8.06
CA GLU A 274 10.56 2.45 7.23
C GLU A 274 11.26 2.49 5.87
N ALA A 275 12.58 2.24 5.84
CA ALA A 275 13.33 2.15 4.61
C ALA A 275 12.84 0.97 3.73
N LEU A 276 12.57 -0.20 4.32
CA LEU A 276 12.01 -1.36 3.61
C LEU A 276 10.60 -1.07 3.08
N ASP A 277 9.74 -0.44 3.88
CA ASP A 277 8.39 -0.07 3.48
C ASP A 277 8.41 0.91 2.30
N LEU A 278 9.29 1.93 2.36
CA LEU A 278 9.42 2.91 1.27
C LEU A 278 10.05 2.30 0.01
N ALA A 279 11.07 1.46 0.13
CA ALA A 279 11.66 0.75 -1.00
C ALA A 279 10.63 -0.14 -1.70
N LEU A 280 9.77 -0.80 -0.92
CA LEU A 280 8.70 -1.62 -1.44
C LEU A 280 7.62 -0.76 -2.13
N VAL A 281 7.30 0.44 -1.59
CA VAL A 281 6.42 1.42 -2.26
C VAL A 281 6.99 1.77 -3.64
N PHE A 282 8.27 2.09 -3.75
CA PHE A 282 8.92 2.41 -5.02
C PHE A 282 8.93 1.23 -5.98
N LYS A 283 9.22 0.04 -5.51
CA LYS A 283 9.25 -1.18 -6.33
C LYS A 283 7.88 -1.55 -6.89
N THR A 284 6.81 -1.26 -6.16
CA THR A 284 5.42 -1.59 -6.57
C THR A 284 4.69 -0.43 -7.26
N ALA A 285 5.30 0.74 -7.35
CA ALA A 285 4.68 1.95 -7.87
C ALA A 285 4.42 1.89 -9.38
N ALA A 286 5.27 1.21 -10.14
CA ALA A 286 5.16 1.15 -11.58
C ALA A 286 4.86 -0.26 -12.07
N PHE A 287 3.70 -0.44 -12.69
CA PHE A 287 3.49 -1.61 -13.54
C PHE A 287 4.38 -1.49 -14.79
N PRO A 288 5.04 -2.58 -15.19
CA PRO A 288 5.87 -2.58 -16.39
C PRO A 288 5.07 -2.35 -17.68
N VAL A 289 3.75 -2.59 -17.63
CA VAL A 289 2.79 -2.33 -18.71
C VAL A 289 1.46 -1.84 -18.12
N ASP A 290 0.63 -1.19 -18.93
CA ASP A 290 -0.69 -0.75 -18.47
C ASP A 290 -1.60 -1.97 -18.21
N ILE A 291 -2.40 -1.88 -17.15
CA ILE A 291 -3.39 -2.90 -16.80
C ILE A 291 -4.79 -2.33 -16.95
N LYS A 292 -5.71 -3.20 -17.37
CA LYS A 292 -7.12 -2.89 -17.47
C LYS A 292 -7.93 -3.96 -16.74
N ILE A 293 -8.86 -3.54 -15.89
CA ILE A 293 -9.82 -4.44 -15.27
C ILE A 293 -10.90 -4.70 -16.32
N ASP A 294 -10.96 -5.93 -16.84
CA ASP A 294 -11.96 -6.34 -17.81
C ASP A 294 -13.27 -6.71 -17.14
N ASP A 295 -13.18 -7.38 -15.99
CA ASP A 295 -14.33 -7.89 -15.27
C ASP A 295 -14.04 -7.95 -13.77
N LEU A 296 -15.05 -7.62 -12.98
CA LEU A 296 -15.00 -7.66 -11.52
C LEU A 296 -16.34 -8.21 -11.02
N ARG A 297 -16.31 -9.36 -10.36
CA ARG A 297 -17.52 -10.07 -9.92
C ARG A 297 -17.44 -10.43 -8.45
N ILE A 298 -18.54 -10.17 -7.76
CA ILE A 298 -18.75 -10.71 -6.41
C ILE A 298 -19.25 -12.15 -6.54
N ILE A 299 -18.51 -13.08 -5.96
CA ILE A 299 -18.87 -14.51 -5.93
C ILE A 299 -19.39 -14.83 -4.53
N GLY A 300 -20.66 -15.27 -4.46
CA GLY A 300 -21.22 -15.84 -3.25
C GLY A 300 -20.60 -17.20 -2.96
N PRO A 301 -20.63 -17.67 -1.69
CA PRO A 301 -20.15 -19.01 -1.34
C PRO A 301 -20.96 -20.08 -2.07
N THR A 302 -20.34 -20.82 -2.98
CA THR A 302 -21.01 -21.83 -3.81
C THR A 302 -21.47 -23.03 -3.02
N LEU A 303 -20.71 -23.39 -1.98
CA LEU A 303 -21.04 -24.48 -1.05
C LEU A 303 -21.98 -24.06 0.09
N GLY A 304 -22.37 -22.82 0.18
CA GLY A 304 -23.32 -22.28 1.15
C GLY A 304 -23.06 -22.69 2.61
N ALA A 305 -23.14 -21.77 3.56
CA ALA A 305 -22.93 -22.03 4.99
C ALA A 305 -23.79 -23.21 5.52
N LYS A 306 -24.98 -23.40 4.95
CA LYS A 306 -25.89 -24.51 5.31
C LYS A 306 -25.35 -25.87 4.91
N THR A 307 -24.70 -26.00 3.75
CA THR A 307 -24.12 -27.27 3.27
C THR A 307 -22.89 -27.65 4.10
N VAL A 308 -22.07 -26.66 4.47
CA VAL A 308 -20.91 -26.86 5.36
C VAL A 308 -21.37 -27.30 6.76
N ASP A 309 -22.39 -26.65 7.34
CA ASP A 309 -22.96 -27.01 8.64
C ASP A 309 -23.55 -28.43 8.63
N LEU A 310 -24.29 -28.80 7.57
CA LEU A 310 -24.78 -30.15 7.39
C LEU A 310 -23.67 -31.18 7.24
N GLY A 311 -22.62 -30.86 6.51
CA GLY A 311 -21.43 -31.71 6.36
C GLY A 311 -20.71 -31.98 7.67
N ILE A 312 -20.51 -30.93 8.49
CA ILE A 312 -19.92 -31.04 9.82
C ILE A 312 -20.79 -31.93 10.75
N LYS A 313 -22.10 -31.70 10.76
CA LYS A 313 -23.06 -32.50 11.56
C LYS A 313 -23.08 -33.97 11.12
N ALA A 314 -23.07 -34.24 9.82
CA ALA A 314 -23.01 -35.59 9.27
C ALA A 314 -21.70 -36.31 9.64
N SER A 315 -20.57 -35.60 9.56
CA SER A 315 -19.25 -36.14 9.93
C SER A 315 -19.18 -36.46 11.44
N ALA A 316 -19.70 -35.58 12.29
CA ALA A 316 -19.76 -35.81 13.72
C ALA A 316 -20.66 -37.02 14.08
N LEU A 317 -21.82 -37.13 13.41
CA LEU A 317 -22.71 -38.29 13.59
C LEU A 317 -22.05 -39.59 13.16
N ALA A 318 -21.39 -39.61 12.01
CA ALA A 318 -20.65 -40.77 11.52
C ALA A 318 -19.53 -41.21 12.49
N LEU A 319 -18.79 -40.24 13.05
CA LEU A 319 -17.73 -40.49 14.02
C LEU A 319 -18.29 -41.10 15.35
N CYS A 320 -19.46 -40.59 15.83
CA CYS A 320 -20.15 -41.14 16.97
C CYS A 320 -20.63 -42.58 16.71
N LEU A 321 -21.17 -42.87 15.53
CA LEU A 321 -21.62 -44.23 15.16
C LEU A 321 -20.47 -45.21 15.10
N VAL A 322 -19.32 -44.80 14.49
CA VAL A 322 -18.12 -45.63 14.48
C VAL A 322 -17.61 -45.91 15.89
N PHE A 323 -17.59 -44.88 16.75
CA PHE A 323 -17.17 -45.06 18.14
C PHE A 323 -18.09 -46.05 18.90
N LEU A 324 -19.42 -45.90 18.77
CA LEU A 324 -20.40 -46.83 19.36
C LEU A 324 -20.21 -48.26 18.86
N LEU A 325 -19.97 -48.41 17.56
CA LEU A 325 -19.70 -49.73 16.95
C LEU A 325 -18.41 -50.37 17.51
N CYS A 326 -17.34 -49.57 17.64
CA CYS A 326 -16.09 -50.05 18.26
C CYS A 326 -16.27 -50.48 19.72
N VAL A 327 -17.02 -49.69 20.49
CA VAL A 327 -17.36 -50.03 21.89
C VAL A 327 -18.19 -51.34 21.94
N PHE A 328 -19.17 -51.47 21.03
CA PHE A 328 -20.04 -52.68 20.98
C PHE A 328 -19.27 -53.94 20.61
N ILE A 329 -18.20 -53.85 19.78
CA ILE A 329 -17.35 -54.98 19.37
C ILE A 329 -16.35 -55.35 20.48
N MET A 330 -15.98 -54.38 21.36
CA MET A 330 -15.04 -54.63 22.47
C MET A 330 -15.68 -55.16 23.73
N VAL A 331 -17.01 -55.11 23.88
CA VAL A 331 -17.80 -55.68 24.96
C VAL A 331 -18.38 -57.05 24.51
#